data_60b13114f99b7025af26e757e30a646d
#
_entry.id   60b13114f99b7025af26e757e30a646d
#
_cell.length_a   1.000
_cell.length_b   1.000
_cell.length_c   1.000
_cell.angle_alpha   90.00
_cell.angle_beta   90.00
_cell.angle_gamma   90.00
#
_symmetry.space_group_name_H-M   'P 1'
#
loop_
_entity.id
_entity.type
_entity.pdbx_description
1 polymer ?
#
loop_
_entity_poly.entity_id
_entity_poly.type
_entity_poly.pdbx_seq_one_letter_code
_entity_poly.pdbx_strand_id
1 'polypeptide(L)' 'MDANLSTIKDSFPKWSSSIERLYQDNTSFRSLCEDYLLLVEQICKHKDLDPPISSADRAELKLLLKELEQEMFIYLEGA' A
#
# COMPACT_ATOMS: atom_id res chain seq x y z
N MET A 1 2.92 -5.13 15.82
CA MET A 1 1.71 -5.73 15.37
C MET A 1 1.50 -5.53 13.90
N ASP A 2 1.32 -6.64 13.18
CA ASP A 2 1.38 -6.61 11.73
C ASP A 2 0.02 -6.73 11.06
N ALA A 3 -1.03 -6.30 11.79
CA ALA A 3 -2.39 -6.43 11.30
C ALA A 3 -2.58 -5.81 9.92
N ASN A 4 -1.83 -4.75 9.64
CA ASN A 4 -1.97 -4.02 8.39
C ASN A 4 -1.26 -4.69 7.21
N LEU A 5 -0.34 -5.61 7.47
CA LEU A 5 0.34 -6.32 6.40
C LEU A 5 -0.59 -7.19 5.59
N SER A 6 -1.72 -7.61 6.16
CA SER A 6 -2.68 -8.40 5.42
C SER A 6 -3.22 -7.67 4.20
N THR A 7 -3.39 -6.35 4.27
CA THR A 7 -3.83 -5.55 3.14
C THR A 7 -2.81 -5.62 2.00
N ILE A 8 -1.52 -5.54 2.35
CA ILE A 8 -0.45 -5.61 1.36
C ILE A 8 -0.36 -7.02 0.79
N LYS A 9 -0.49 -8.03 1.64
CA LYS A 9 -0.48 -9.43 1.20
C LYS A 9 -1.65 -9.74 0.27
N ASP A 10 -2.80 -9.10 0.48
CA ASP A 10 -3.94 -9.26 -0.40
C ASP A 10 -3.67 -8.69 -1.79
N SER A 11 -2.88 -7.63 -1.87
CA SER A 11 -2.47 -7.05 -3.15
C SER A 11 -1.41 -7.88 -3.85
N PHE A 12 -0.56 -8.56 -3.09
CA PHE A 12 0.53 -9.37 -3.61
C PHE A 12 0.52 -10.76 -2.96
N PRO A 13 -0.51 -11.57 -3.23
CA PRO A 13 -0.66 -12.85 -2.53
C PRO A 13 0.48 -13.84 -2.78
N LYS A 14 1.12 -13.75 -3.95
CA LYS A 14 2.26 -14.63 -4.25
C LYS A 14 3.51 -14.29 -3.45
N TRP A 15 3.55 -13.11 -2.86
CA TRP A 15 4.73 -12.57 -2.21
C TRP A 15 4.59 -12.43 -0.69
N SER A 16 3.62 -13.13 -0.10
CA SER A 16 3.33 -13.00 1.34
C SER A 16 4.56 -13.14 2.21
N SER A 17 5.34 -14.19 1.99
CA SER A 17 6.54 -14.43 2.79
C SER A 17 7.61 -13.38 2.56
N SER A 18 7.78 -12.97 1.31
CA SER A 18 8.74 -11.92 0.95
C SER A 18 8.37 -10.59 1.58
N ILE A 19 7.08 -10.27 1.62
CA ILE A 19 6.58 -9.05 2.23
C ILE A 19 6.96 -9.01 3.71
N GLU A 20 6.72 -10.08 4.43
CA GLU A 20 7.06 -10.15 5.85
C GLU A 20 8.55 -9.98 6.09
N ARG A 21 9.36 -10.68 5.31
CA ARG A 21 10.81 -10.61 5.43
C ARG A 21 11.32 -9.20 5.14
N LEU A 22 10.91 -8.63 4.02
CA LEU A 22 11.36 -7.31 3.62
C LEU A 22 10.90 -6.24 4.61
N TYR A 23 9.69 -6.36 5.13
CA TYR A 23 9.20 -5.41 6.12
C TYR A 23 10.08 -5.37 7.36
N GLN A 24 10.62 -6.50 7.76
CA GLN A 24 11.50 -6.58 8.92
C GLN A 24 12.94 -6.18 8.60
N ASP A 25 13.44 -6.56 7.43
CA ASP A 25 14.85 -6.43 7.10
C ASP A 25 15.21 -5.18 6.31
N ASN A 26 14.24 -4.59 5.61
CA ASN A 26 14.50 -3.47 4.72
C ASN A 26 13.69 -2.25 5.15
N THR A 27 14.39 -1.23 5.66
CA THR A 27 13.74 -0.02 6.14
C THR A 27 13.03 0.73 5.03
N SER A 28 13.61 0.76 3.83
CA SER A 28 13.00 1.43 2.68
C SER A 28 11.69 0.77 2.30
N PHE A 29 11.67 -0.55 2.28
CA PHE A 29 10.45 -1.29 1.97
C PHE A 29 9.39 -1.04 3.04
N ARG A 30 9.81 -1.00 4.30
CA ARG A 30 8.89 -0.71 5.41
C ARG A 30 8.24 0.66 5.23
N SER A 31 9.01 1.68 4.84
CA SER A 31 8.47 3.01 4.59
C SER A 31 7.45 2.99 3.46
N LEU A 32 7.73 2.25 2.39
CA LEU A 32 6.78 2.09 1.29
C LEU A 32 5.49 1.45 1.77
N CYS A 33 5.59 0.42 2.60
CA CYS A 33 4.41 -0.25 3.16
C CYS A 33 3.58 0.71 4.01
N GLU A 34 4.24 1.50 4.84
CA GLU A 34 3.55 2.46 5.70
C GLU A 34 2.83 3.52 4.88
N ASP A 35 3.49 4.05 3.85
CA ASP A 35 2.87 5.03 2.96
C ASP A 35 1.68 4.42 2.23
N TYR A 36 1.82 3.19 1.76
CA TYR A 36 0.75 2.48 1.08
C TYR A 36 -0.47 2.34 1.98
N LEU A 37 -0.25 1.92 3.22
CA LEU A 37 -1.34 1.72 4.17
C LEU A 37 -2.04 3.03 4.51
N LEU A 38 -1.28 4.12 4.63
CA LEU A 38 -1.87 5.44 4.87
C LEU A 38 -2.76 5.87 3.72
N LEU A 39 -2.34 5.63 2.48
CA LEU A 39 -3.14 5.95 1.30
C LEU A 39 -4.42 5.13 1.25
N VAL A 40 -4.32 3.84 1.53
CA VAL A 40 -5.49 2.96 1.57
C VAL A 40 -6.48 3.45 2.61
N GLU A 41 -5.98 3.83 3.78
CA GLU A 41 -6.81 4.34 4.86
C GLU A 41 -7.52 5.63 4.44
N GLN A 42 -6.81 6.54 3.79
CA GLN A 42 -7.39 7.79 3.31
C GLN A 42 -8.50 7.53 2.28
N ILE A 43 -8.27 6.62 1.36
CA ILE A 43 -9.28 6.28 0.35
C ILE A 43 -10.52 5.72 1.03
N CYS A 44 -10.35 4.85 2.02
CA CYS A 44 -11.48 4.28 2.76
C CYS A 44 -12.24 5.34 3.54
N LYS A 45 -11.53 6.26 4.17
CA LYS A 45 -12.18 7.35 4.92
C LYS A 45 -12.97 8.27 4.01
N HIS A 46 -12.43 8.57 2.83
CA HIS A 46 -13.10 9.46 1.90
C HIS A 46 -14.38 8.88 1.33
N LYS A 47 -14.52 7.57 1.34
CA LYS A 47 -15.77 6.94 0.90
C LYS A 47 -16.95 7.29 1.81
N ASP A 48 -16.66 7.53 3.08
CA ASP A 48 -17.68 7.80 4.09
C ASP A 48 -17.93 9.30 4.31
N LEU A 49 -17.18 10.15 3.62
CA LEU A 49 -17.36 11.60 3.75
C LEU A 49 -18.57 12.10 2.95
N ASP A 50 -19.23 13.10 3.50
CA ASP A 50 -20.35 13.76 2.85
C ASP A 50 -20.08 15.28 2.85
N PRO A 51 -19.79 15.91 1.70
CA PRO A 51 -19.76 15.29 0.37
C PRO A 51 -18.52 14.44 0.14
N PRO A 52 -18.58 13.44 -0.74
CA PRO A 52 -17.43 12.64 -1.08
C PRO A 52 -16.39 13.45 -1.86
N ILE A 53 -15.14 12.99 -1.85
CA ILE A 53 -14.10 13.65 -2.62
C ILE A 53 -14.44 13.60 -4.12
N SER A 54 -13.90 14.54 -4.88
CA SER A 54 -14.14 14.57 -6.32
C SER A 54 -13.52 13.34 -7.00
N SER A 55 -14.04 13.02 -8.18
CA SER A 55 -13.52 11.92 -8.98
C SER A 55 -12.06 12.13 -9.34
N ALA A 56 -11.66 13.37 -9.58
CA ALA A 56 -10.28 13.71 -9.91
C ALA A 56 -9.35 13.42 -8.74
N ASP A 57 -9.75 13.81 -7.52
CA ASP A 57 -8.95 13.55 -6.33
C ASP A 57 -8.83 12.06 -6.05
N ARG A 58 -9.91 11.32 -6.25
CA ARG A 58 -9.90 9.87 -6.07
C ARG A 58 -8.96 9.20 -7.07
N ALA A 59 -8.99 9.64 -8.32
CA ALA A 59 -8.11 9.11 -9.35
C ALA A 59 -6.65 9.37 -9.03
N GLU A 60 -6.34 10.55 -8.50
CA GLU A 60 -4.98 10.89 -8.09
C GLU A 60 -4.50 10.00 -6.96
N LEU A 61 -5.33 9.75 -5.96
CA LEU A 61 -4.99 8.84 -4.86
C LEU A 61 -4.72 7.43 -5.36
N LYS A 62 -5.55 6.96 -6.29
CA LYS A 62 -5.36 5.64 -6.88
C LYS A 62 -4.07 5.55 -7.68
N LEU A 63 -3.70 6.63 -8.35
CA LEU A 63 -2.46 6.67 -9.12
C LEU A 63 -1.25 6.58 -8.19
N LEU A 64 -1.27 7.33 -7.08
CA LEU A 64 -0.21 7.25 -6.08
C LEU A 64 -0.09 5.85 -5.51
N LEU A 65 -1.23 5.22 -5.24
CA LEU A 65 -1.26 3.85 -4.74
C LEU A 65 -0.58 2.90 -5.72
N LYS A 66 -0.89 3.06 -7.00
CA LYS A 66 -0.32 2.23 -8.05
C LYS A 66 1.18 2.43 -8.16
N GLU A 67 1.65 3.66 -8.02
CA GLU A 67 3.08 3.95 -8.05
C GLU A 67 3.81 3.28 -6.89
N LEU A 68 3.22 3.32 -5.70
CA LEU A 68 3.78 2.63 -4.54
C LEU A 68 3.83 1.12 -4.75
N GLU A 69 2.77 0.57 -5.34
CA GLU A 69 2.74 -0.86 -5.66
C GLU A 69 3.86 -1.25 -6.60
N GLN A 70 4.13 -0.43 -7.60
CA GLN A 70 5.21 -0.69 -8.55
C GLN A 70 6.57 -0.68 -7.86
N GLU A 71 6.80 0.28 -6.98
CA GLU A 71 8.05 0.34 -6.23
C GLU A 71 8.21 -0.86 -5.31
N MET A 72 7.14 -1.24 -4.62
CA MET A 72 7.16 -2.41 -3.77
C MET A 72 7.46 -3.67 -4.57
N PHE A 73 6.88 -3.77 -5.76
CA PHE A 73 7.09 -4.91 -6.64
C PHE A 73 8.56 -5.07 -7.03
N ILE A 74 9.26 -3.96 -7.26
CA ILE A 74 10.69 -3.99 -7.58
C ILE A 74 11.47 -4.66 -6.45
N TYR A 75 11.17 -4.31 -5.22
CA TYR A 75 11.81 -4.94 -4.06
C TYR A 75 11.46 -6.43 -3.97
N LEU A 76 10.21 -6.77 -4.23
CA LEU A 76 9.75 -8.15 -4.15
C LEU A 76 10.42 -9.03 -5.20
N GLU A 77 10.56 -8.51 -6.42
CA GLU A 77 11.25 -9.25 -7.47
C GLU A 77 12.72 -9.47 -7.18
N GLY A 78 13.35 -8.53 -6.49
CA GLY A 78 14.76 -8.62 -6.13
C GLY A 78 15.04 -9.42 -4.86
N ALA A 79 14.01 -9.81 -4.17
CA ALA A 79 14.16 -10.51 -2.89
C ALA A 79 14.50 -11.99 -3.07
#